data_464e8ced0ed3ff90f8bd03f7a2ba9dfc
#
_entry.id   464e8ced0ed3ff90f8bd03f7a2ba9dfc
#
_cell.length_a   1.000
_cell.length_b   1.000
_cell.length_c   1.000
_cell.angle_alpha   90.00
_cell.angle_beta   90.00
_cell.angle_gamma   90.00
#
_symmetry.space_group_name_H-M   'P 1'
#
loop_
_entity.id
_entity.type
_entity.pdbx_description
1 polymer ?
#
loop_
_entity_poly.entity_id
_entity_poly.type
_entity_poly.pdbx_seq_one_letter_code
_entity_poly.pdbx_strand_id
1 'polypeptide(L)'
;MNNSDMSFGLNESQLYDLIQHDSNLVICDLRKKEDFAKGHIKKSILVQYNEENLLDIPKLSKVVLISKDEEQSKKMSITLRAHNIDAYYLIGGIKNWSKGLYYTNISYVGTGYL
;
A
#
# COMPACT_ATOMS: atom_id res chain seq x y z
N MET A 1 12.40 10.34 -21.46
CA MET A 1 12.19 9.91 -21.06
C MET A 1 11.89 9.29 -20.38
N ASN A 2 11.65 9.16 -20.25
CA ASN A 2 11.41 8.59 -19.70
C ASN A 2 10.89 8.11 -18.84
N ASN A 3 10.69 7.98 -18.41
CA ASN A 3 10.26 7.62 -17.81
C ASN A 3 9.74 6.90 -17.19
N SER A 4 9.50 7.01 -17.13
CA SER A 4 8.82 5.80 -17.22
C SER A 4 8.78 4.96 -15.98
N ASP A 5 9.74 4.86 -15.35
CA ASP A 5 9.81 4.13 -14.11
C ASP A 5 8.83 4.60 -13.09
N MET A 6 8.41 5.82 -13.20
CA MET A 6 7.49 6.34 -12.23
C MET A 6 6.05 6.02 -12.54
N SER A 7 5.83 5.23 -13.53
CA SER A 7 4.49 4.94 -13.97
C SER A 7 3.75 3.92 -13.13
N PHE A 8 4.29 3.52 -12.00
CA PHE A 8 3.66 2.51 -11.16
C PHE A 8 2.75 3.09 -10.10
N GLY A 9 2.40 4.36 -10.23
CA GLY A 9 1.39 4.96 -9.38
C GLY A 9 0.00 4.61 -9.85
N LEU A 10 -0.91 4.41 -8.89
CA LEU A 10 -2.31 4.19 -9.16
C LEU A 10 -3.11 5.37 -8.62
N ASN A 11 -4.09 5.81 -9.38
CA ASN A 11 -5.01 6.77 -8.83
C ASN A 11 -6.09 6.03 -8.03
N GLU A 12 -6.93 6.79 -7.36
CA GLU A 12 -7.93 6.23 -6.47
C GLU A 12 -8.89 5.29 -7.19
N SER A 13 -9.31 5.64 -8.40
CA SER A 13 -10.24 4.81 -9.16
C SER A 13 -9.61 3.48 -9.56
N GLN A 14 -8.35 3.50 -9.94
CA GLN A 14 -7.64 2.28 -10.30
C GLN A 14 -7.49 1.36 -9.10
N LEU A 15 -7.14 1.91 -7.94
CA LEU A 15 -7.01 1.10 -6.76
C LEU A 15 -8.37 0.55 -6.30
N TYR A 16 -9.40 1.38 -6.36
CA TYR A 16 -10.74 0.95 -6.00
C TYR A 16 -11.18 -0.24 -6.87
N ASP A 17 -10.90 -0.18 -8.15
CA ASP A 17 -11.23 -1.25 -9.08
C ASP A 17 -10.48 -2.55 -8.72
N LEU A 18 -9.20 -2.44 -8.37
CA LEU A 18 -8.44 -3.60 -7.95
C LEU A 18 -9.00 -4.22 -6.67
N ILE A 19 -9.43 -3.39 -5.72
CA ILE A 19 -10.03 -3.89 -4.48
C ILE A 19 -11.26 -4.73 -4.79
N GLN A 20 -12.03 -4.34 -5.80
CA GLN A 20 -13.25 -5.04 -6.17
C GLN A 20 -12.97 -6.35 -6.91
N HIS A 21 -11.92 -6.43 -7.69
CA HIS A 21 -11.79 -7.48 -8.69
C HIS A 21 -10.54 -8.36 -8.57
N ASP A 22 -9.53 -7.94 -7.81
CA ASP A 22 -8.27 -8.69 -7.73
C ASP A 22 -8.16 -9.41 -6.40
N SER A 23 -8.36 -10.72 -6.40
CA SER A 23 -8.32 -11.52 -5.18
C SER A 23 -6.90 -11.70 -4.64
N ASN A 24 -5.88 -11.41 -5.44
CA ASN A 24 -4.49 -11.52 -5.01
C ASN A 24 -3.87 -10.19 -4.63
N LEU A 25 -4.70 -9.16 -4.50
CA LEU A 25 -4.24 -7.84 -4.14
C LEU A 25 -3.80 -7.79 -2.68
N VAL A 26 -2.65 -7.16 -2.43
CA VAL A 26 -2.15 -6.93 -1.08
C VAL A 26 -1.93 -5.42 -0.94
N ILE A 27 -2.57 -4.81 0.02
CA ILE A 27 -2.43 -3.37 0.27
C ILE A 27 -1.69 -3.19 1.58
N CYS A 28 -0.51 -2.59 1.51
CA CYS A 28 0.36 -2.40 2.67
C CYS A 28 0.35 -0.93 3.07
N ASP A 29 -0.16 -0.66 4.27
CA ASP A 29 -0.19 0.70 4.81
C ASP A 29 1.07 0.91 5.64
N LEU A 30 1.88 1.86 5.22
CA LEU A 30 3.18 2.12 5.83
C LEU A 30 3.12 3.20 6.91
N ARG A 31 1.92 3.68 7.22
CA ARG A 31 1.75 4.76 8.19
C ARG A 31 1.91 4.23 9.62
N LYS A 32 1.83 5.17 10.56
CA LYS A 32 1.88 4.82 11.99
C LYS A 32 0.63 4.04 12.39
N LYS A 33 0.77 3.21 13.40
CA LYS A 33 -0.32 2.41 13.94
C LYS A 33 -1.53 3.27 14.30
N GLU A 34 -1.28 4.42 14.93
CA GLU A 34 -2.36 5.32 15.34
C GLU A 34 -3.15 5.84 14.15
N ASP A 35 -2.44 6.20 13.09
CA ASP A 35 -3.09 6.71 11.89
C ASP A 35 -3.88 5.62 11.19
N PHE A 36 -3.32 4.43 11.11
CA PHE A 36 -4.01 3.28 10.53
C PHE A 36 -5.31 2.99 11.29
N ALA A 37 -5.25 3.01 12.60
CA ALA A 37 -6.42 2.71 13.44
C ALA A 37 -7.55 3.72 13.21
N LYS A 38 -7.21 4.99 12.99
CA LYS A 38 -8.20 6.04 12.78
C LYS A 38 -8.88 5.97 11.43
N GLY A 39 -8.23 5.37 10.45
CA GLY A 39 -8.84 5.27 9.13
C GLY A 39 -7.88 4.64 8.15
N HIS A 40 -8.30 3.53 7.53
CA HIS A 40 -7.47 2.84 6.55
C HIS A 40 -8.33 2.33 5.41
N ILE A 41 -7.71 2.04 4.30
CA ILE A 41 -8.38 1.56 3.11
C ILE A 41 -8.81 0.12 3.33
N LYS A 42 -9.95 -0.25 2.78
CA LYS A 42 -10.49 -1.61 2.85
C LYS A 42 -9.42 -2.60 2.41
N LYS A 43 -9.26 -3.68 3.15
CA LYS A 43 -8.30 -4.75 2.89
C LYS A 43 -6.85 -4.37 3.15
N SER A 44 -6.55 -3.13 3.53
CA SER A 44 -5.17 -2.77 3.82
C SER A 44 -4.72 -3.39 5.15
N ILE A 45 -3.44 -3.70 5.21
CA ILE A 45 -2.81 -4.20 6.43
C ILE A 45 -1.71 -3.23 6.82
N LEU A 46 -1.52 -3.09 8.12
CA LEU A 46 -0.45 -2.24 8.63
C LEU A 46 0.86 -3.00 8.55
N VAL A 47 1.85 -2.41 7.90
CA VAL A 47 3.16 -3.03 7.75
C VAL A 47 4.21 -2.07 8.29
N GLN A 48 5.02 -2.57 9.23
CA GLN A 48 6.15 -1.79 9.71
C GLN A 48 7.08 -1.51 8.53
N TYR A 49 7.48 -0.25 8.42
CA TYR A 49 8.29 0.14 7.29
C TYR A 49 9.70 -0.42 7.44
N ASN A 50 9.93 -1.53 6.80
CA ASN A 50 11.29 -1.99 6.57
C ASN A 50 11.27 -2.94 5.38
N GLU A 51 12.38 -2.95 4.69
CA GLU A 51 12.52 -3.68 3.44
C GLU A 51 12.32 -5.19 3.65
N GLU A 52 12.79 -5.67 4.76
CA GLU A 52 12.76 -7.10 5.04
C GLU A 52 11.33 -7.63 5.14
N ASN A 53 10.47 -6.91 5.88
CA ASN A 53 9.07 -7.32 6.02
C ASN A 53 8.36 -7.35 4.68
N LEU A 54 8.63 -6.36 3.84
CA LEU A 54 7.94 -6.25 2.56
C LEU A 54 8.42 -7.31 1.57
N LEU A 55 9.65 -7.78 1.71
CA LEU A 55 10.17 -8.81 0.83
C LEU A 55 9.53 -10.18 1.08
N ASP A 56 8.87 -10.35 2.20
CA ASP A 56 8.18 -11.60 2.51
C ASP A 56 6.80 -11.71 1.86
N ILE A 57 6.40 -10.70 1.11
CA ILE A 57 5.10 -10.69 0.43
C ILE A 57 5.07 -11.76 -0.67
N PRO A 58 3.96 -12.48 -0.82
CA PRO A 58 3.85 -13.50 -1.87
C PRO A 58 4.12 -12.92 -3.25
N LYS A 59 4.95 -13.60 -4.02
CA LYS A 59 5.46 -13.05 -5.29
C LYS A 59 4.42 -12.89 -6.37
N LEU A 60 3.35 -13.65 -6.31
CA LEU A 60 2.31 -13.57 -7.33
C LEU A 60 1.27 -12.49 -7.03
N SER A 61 1.44 -11.79 -5.92
CA SER A 61 0.49 -10.76 -5.53
C SER A 61 0.83 -9.44 -6.18
N LYS A 62 -0.21 -8.66 -6.49
CA LYS A 62 -0.05 -7.26 -6.82
C LYS A 62 -0.03 -6.52 -5.50
N VAL A 63 1.00 -5.73 -5.26
CA VAL A 63 1.22 -5.05 -3.98
C VAL A 63 1.03 -3.55 -4.17
N VAL A 64 0.18 -2.94 -3.34
CA VAL A 64 -0.03 -1.50 -3.39
C VAL A 64 0.37 -0.91 -2.05
N LEU A 65 1.21 0.10 -2.10
CA LEU A 65 1.76 0.72 -0.90
C LEU A 65 1.07 2.05 -0.63
N ILE A 66 0.71 2.25 0.63
CA ILE A 66 0.00 3.45 1.08
C ILE A 66 0.88 4.16 2.11
N SER A 67 1.07 5.46 1.93
CA SER A 67 1.75 6.28 2.91
C SER A 67 0.99 7.57 3.10
N LYS A 68 1.44 8.43 4.01
CA LYS A 68 0.76 9.68 4.32
C LYS A 68 0.70 10.57 3.08
N ASP A 69 1.86 10.76 2.44
CA ASP A 69 1.94 11.35 1.11
C ASP A 69 2.59 10.31 0.22
N GLU A 70 2.74 10.57 -1.07
CA GLU A 70 3.18 9.50 -1.96
C GLU A 70 4.66 9.17 -1.89
N GLU A 71 5.47 10.02 -1.31
CA GLU A 71 6.92 9.90 -1.47
C GLU A 71 7.49 8.60 -0.90
N GLN A 72 7.13 8.27 0.32
CA GLN A 72 7.63 7.06 0.96
C GLN A 72 7.17 5.80 0.22
N SER A 73 5.89 5.73 -0.12
CA SER A 73 5.34 4.57 -0.81
C SER A 73 5.90 4.45 -2.23
N LYS A 74 6.13 5.58 -2.88
CA LYS A 74 6.71 5.57 -4.21
C LYS A 74 8.13 4.99 -4.18
N LYS A 75 8.95 5.45 -3.25
CA LYS A 75 10.32 4.95 -3.10
C LYS A 75 10.33 3.46 -2.81
N MET A 76 9.47 3.02 -1.92
CA MET A 76 9.42 1.61 -1.56
C MET A 76 8.94 0.76 -2.73
N SER A 77 8.00 1.26 -3.53
CA SER A 77 7.52 0.50 -4.68
C SER A 77 8.65 0.27 -5.69
N ILE A 78 9.51 1.25 -5.87
CA ILE A 78 10.67 1.12 -6.75
C ILE A 78 11.62 0.06 -6.23
N THR A 79 11.88 0.07 -4.93
CA THR A 79 12.74 -0.93 -4.29
C THR A 79 12.17 -2.34 -4.47
N LEU A 80 10.88 -2.50 -4.25
CA LEU A 80 10.24 -3.81 -4.38
C LEU A 80 10.28 -4.30 -5.82
N ARG A 81 10.11 -3.43 -6.79
CA ARG A 81 10.20 -3.81 -8.20
C ARG A 81 11.59 -4.28 -8.57
N ALA A 82 12.61 -3.71 -7.94
CA ALA A 82 13.98 -4.16 -8.15
C ALA A 82 14.17 -5.59 -7.64
N HIS A 83 13.27 -6.07 -6.79
CA HIS A 83 13.28 -7.44 -6.28
C HIS A 83 12.20 -8.29 -6.95
N ASN A 84 11.73 -7.89 -8.11
CA ASN A 84 10.75 -8.62 -8.91
C ASN A 84 9.39 -8.76 -8.26
N ILE A 85 9.00 -7.77 -7.46
CA ILE A 85 7.67 -7.71 -6.85
C ILE A 85 6.84 -6.74 -7.67
N ASP A 86 5.60 -7.10 -7.97
CA ASP A 86 4.67 -6.28 -8.75
C ASP A 86 4.07 -5.22 -7.84
N ALA A 87 4.82 -4.16 -7.60
CA ALA A 87 4.52 -3.14 -6.59
C ALA A 87 4.07 -1.83 -7.22
N TYR A 88 3.08 -1.21 -6.58
CA TYR A 88 2.49 0.05 -6.98
C TYR A 88 2.35 0.93 -5.74
N TYR A 89 2.06 2.20 -5.94
CA TYR A 89 1.77 3.11 -4.84
C TYR A 89 0.54 3.93 -5.16
N LEU A 90 -0.15 4.42 -4.13
CA LEU A 90 -1.30 5.30 -4.33
C LEU A 90 -0.80 6.72 -4.54
N ILE A 91 -1.11 7.29 -5.70
CA ILE A 91 -0.70 8.65 -6.05
C ILE A 91 -1.30 9.63 -5.05
N GLY A 92 -0.48 10.50 -4.50
CA GLY A 92 -0.89 11.50 -3.51
C GLY A 92 -1.01 10.97 -2.10
N GLY A 93 -0.89 9.66 -1.90
CA GLY A 93 -0.99 9.08 -0.57
C GLY A 93 -2.42 8.94 -0.09
N ILE A 94 -2.55 8.63 1.21
CA ILE A 94 -3.87 8.34 1.79
C ILE A 94 -4.84 9.53 1.69
N LYS A 95 -4.34 10.73 1.68
CA LYS A 95 -5.20 11.92 1.61
C LYS A 95 -5.97 12.01 0.31
N ASN A 96 -5.52 11.31 -0.73
CA ASN A 96 -6.21 11.29 -2.01
C ASN A 96 -7.27 10.20 -2.10
N TRP A 97 -7.49 9.46 -1.03
CA TRP A 97 -8.49 8.39 -1.03
C TRP A 97 -9.82 8.92 -0.49
N SER A 98 -10.86 8.87 -1.29
CA SER A 98 -12.18 9.36 -0.92
C SER A 98 -13.26 8.28 -0.92
N LYS A 99 -12.88 7.01 -1.07
CA LYS A 99 -13.84 5.91 -1.18
C LYS A 99 -14.23 5.31 0.17
N GLY A 100 -13.89 6.01 1.25
CA GLY A 100 -14.25 5.57 2.59
C GLY A 100 -13.09 4.91 3.31
N LEU A 101 -13.03 5.14 4.59
CA LEU A 101 -11.99 4.57 5.44
C LEU A 101 -12.65 3.73 6.52
N TYR A 102 -11.97 2.67 6.87
CA TYR A 102 -12.39 1.80 7.95
C TYR A 102 -11.54 2.11 9.16
N TYR A 103 -12.10 1.96 10.35
CA TYR A 103 -11.30 2.17 11.55
C TYR A 103 -11.28 0.87 12.37
N THR A 104 -10.33 0.77 13.26
CA THR A 104 -10.28 -0.34 14.19
C THR A 104 -9.77 0.15 15.52
N ASN A 105 -10.10 -0.58 16.59
CA ASN A 105 -9.58 -0.26 17.91
C ASN A 105 -8.08 -0.49 17.86
N ILE A 106 -7.32 0.49 18.34
CA ILE A 106 -5.87 0.43 18.26
C ILE A 106 -5.30 -0.79 18.95
N SER A 107 -6.00 -1.30 19.96
CA SER A 107 -5.56 -2.51 20.68
C SER A 107 -5.55 -3.74 19.79
N TYR A 108 -6.29 -3.72 18.70
CA TYR A 108 -6.42 -4.87 17.81
C TYR A 108 -5.63 -4.72 16.52
N VAL A 109 -4.88 -3.61 16.36
CA VAL A 109 -4.13 -3.40 15.14
C VAL A 109 -2.92 -4.32 15.13
N GLY A 110 -2.82 -5.15 14.10
CA GLY A 110 -1.67 -6.01 13.92
C GLY A 110 -0.50 -5.23 13.33
N THR A 111 0.61 -5.90 13.15
CA THR A 111 1.83 -5.28 12.65
C THR A 111 2.24 -5.83 11.30
N GLY A 112 1.28 -6.08 10.45
CA GLY A 112 1.56 -6.48 9.10
C GLY A 112 1.45 -7.98 8.89
N TYR A 113 2.22 -8.48 7.97
CA TYR A 113 2.25 -9.91 7.69
C TYR A 113 2.84 -10.66 8.88
N LEU A 114 2.15 -11.64 9.31
CA LEU A 114 2.63 -12.48 10.41
C LEU A 114 2.81 -13.91 9.96
#